data_d4d769667fe7d14feefeb5a3ac461ca8
#
_entry.id   d4d769667fe7d14feefeb5a3ac461ca8
#
_cell.length_a   1.000
_cell.length_b   1.000
_cell.length_c   1.000
_cell.angle_alpha   90.00
_cell.angle_beta   90.00
_cell.angle_gamma   90.00
#
_symmetry.space_group_name_H-M   'P 1'
#
loop_
_entity.id
_entity.type
_entity.pdbx_description
1 polymer ?
#
loop_
_entity_poly.entity_id
_entity_poly.type
_entity_poly.pdbx_seq_one_letter_code
_entity_poly.pdbx_strand_id
1 'polypeptide(L)'
;MLKTSSFHSLIQISPVGTKAIKGNIKQGFAEADIIIENELSLPAVAHVPLETHVAIAKADPFTKGVEIWTSSQSPFGVRQMLAKALGISQGDVRVVVPHIGGGFGGKAGIHLEPLVVVLSRAAQGKPVKIIATREEEFSQLPSRAAMRGRVKTGVKYDGIITAAEITFDWDSGAYADYGVNVGRAAQYSGAGAYEIPNIEINSRTLYTNKVYSTAYRGFGHLETHWVIERQMDLIAQAIKMDPYEFRLKNILREGSITISGEIINQYSGRPDQCLTAVAKEIGWTGYRSKEEREVSFKTGKVRGKGIACLQKAPAMPSNTATSALLQFDADGNVRVMIGAIDMGQGAKTVMEQIAAEVLDMPLEKVRVSSETDTDKNPYDWSTVASKYTFMGGKAVTRGAMDMLRQMKEVASQILRCPVDELTHGEEKIFILQNPHKAVSYQDIAMGYLYDNGNSIGGPIIGRGVYIAEGLTFLDPDKGQGLPALDWTFGAHGVELEVDVETGEVQVLKISSAFDVGKAINPKLCEGQIIGGVLQGLGSAFMEGFKFSAEGRLLNPSFMDYKIPTAQDIPTVVVPILIENPQADGPFGARGVGEHPMISVPSVIANALYDGSGH
;
A
#
# COMPACT_ATOMS: atom_id res chain seq x y z
N MET A 1 25.27 19.92 0.64
CA MET A 1 24.66 20.84 -0.37
C MET A 1 24.46 20.10 -1.69
N LEU A 2 23.34 19.42 -1.87
CA LEU A 2 22.96 18.88 -3.17
C LEU A 2 22.40 20.02 -4.01
N LYS A 3 23.20 20.52 -4.94
CA LYS A 3 22.76 21.50 -5.93
C LYS A 3 21.62 20.92 -6.74
N THR A 4 20.50 21.61 -6.74
CA THR A 4 19.29 21.37 -7.54
C THR A 4 19.63 21.09 -9.00
N SER A 5 19.52 19.82 -9.42
CA SER A 5 19.58 19.45 -10.83
C SER A 5 18.30 19.93 -11.50
N SER A 6 18.47 20.84 -12.37
CA SER A 6 17.62 21.45 -13.41
C SER A 6 16.30 20.76 -13.75
N PHE A 7 15.19 21.30 -13.23
CA PHE A 7 13.84 21.20 -13.80
C PHE A 7 13.70 22.04 -15.12
N HIS A 8 14.79 22.36 -15.81
CA HIS A 8 14.85 23.45 -16.79
C HIS A 8 14.65 23.06 -18.27
N SER A 9 14.17 21.86 -18.58
CA SER A 9 13.77 21.53 -19.96
C SER A 9 12.38 20.89 -20.01
N LEU A 10 11.36 21.66 -19.66
CA LEU A 10 9.97 21.20 -19.70
C LEU A 10 9.35 21.64 -21.03
N ILE A 11 9.03 20.68 -21.90
CA ILE A 11 7.99 20.88 -22.90
C ILE A 11 6.68 20.88 -22.11
N GLN A 12 6.07 22.05 -21.94
CA GLN A 12 4.77 22.20 -21.28
C GLN A 12 3.67 21.62 -22.15
N ILE A 13 3.38 20.33 -21.97
CA ILE A 13 2.05 19.79 -22.24
C ILE A 13 1.23 20.12 -21.00
N SER A 14 0.00 20.62 -21.16
CA SER A 14 -0.86 21.11 -20.06
C SER A 14 -0.79 20.20 -18.85
N PRO A 15 -0.40 20.70 -17.66
CA PRO A 15 -0.29 19.87 -16.47
C PRO A 15 -1.67 19.37 -16.06
N VAL A 16 -1.74 18.12 -15.60
CA VAL A 16 -2.93 17.64 -14.90
C VAL A 16 -2.85 18.17 -13.47
N GLY A 17 -3.63 19.20 -13.18
CA GLY A 17 -3.70 19.81 -11.86
C GLY A 17 -4.87 19.28 -11.03
N THR A 18 -4.66 19.15 -9.73
CA THR A 18 -5.71 18.85 -8.74
C THR A 18 -5.56 19.74 -7.52
N LYS A 19 -6.67 20.02 -6.85
CA LYS A 19 -6.75 20.90 -5.68
C LYS A 19 -7.41 20.20 -4.51
N ALA A 20 -7.00 20.56 -3.28
CA ALA A 20 -7.77 20.29 -2.08
C ALA A 20 -7.81 21.54 -1.21
N ILE A 21 -8.97 21.88 -0.69
CA ILE A 21 -9.19 23.10 0.09
C ILE A 21 -10.06 22.77 1.31
N LYS A 22 -9.61 23.20 2.49
CA LYS A 22 -10.38 23.14 3.73
C LYS A 22 -10.21 24.47 4.48
N GLY A 23 -11.29 25.03 5.00
CA GLY A 23 -11.29 26.28 5.76
C GLY A 23 -10.99 27.53 4.92
N ASN A 24 -10.42 28.54 5.56
CA ASN A 24 -10.07 29.83 4.95
C ASN A 24 -8.58 30.12 5.14
N ILE A 25 -7.79 29.91 4.11
CA ILE A 25 -6.32 30.02 4.15
C ILE A 25 -5.84 31.42 4.56
N LYS A 26 -6.52 32.49 4.10
CA LYS A 26 -6.15 33.88 4.44
C LYS A 26 -6.36 34.18 5.91
N GLN A 27 -7.50 33.74 6.46
CA GLN A 27 -7.79 33.86 7.88
C GLN A 27 -6.77 33.07 8.70
N GLY A 28 -6.52 31.82 8.35
CA GLY A 28 -5.58 30.97 9.08
C GLY A 28 -4.16 31.54 9.13
N PHE A 29 -3.66 32.15 8.06
CA PHE A 29 -2.37 32.85 8.08
C PHE A 29 -2.40 34.16 8.87
N ALA A 30 -3.53 34.87 8.91
CA ALA A 30 -3.65 36.06 9.72
C ALA A 30 -3.70 35.79 11.24
N GLU A 31 -4.11 34.57 11.62
CA GLU A 31 -4.14 34.08 13.01
C GLU A 31 -2.78 33.51 13.49
N ALA A 32 -1.84 33.32 12.59
CA ALA A 32 -0.53 32.74 12.90
C ALA A 32 0.40 33.77 13.58
N ASP A 33 1.15 33.32 14.59
CA ASP A 33 2.20 34.12 15.21
C ASP A 33 3.50 34.12 14.38
N ILE A 34 3.74 33.01 13.67
CA ILE A 34 4.92 32.82 12.81
C ILE A 34 4.52 32.02 11.56
N ILE A 35 5.14 32.34 10.43
CA ILE A 35 4.98 31.63 9.17
C ILE A 35 6.33 31.07 8.75
N ILE A 36 6.34 29.77 8.40
CA ILE A 36 7.55 29.05 7.99
C ILE A 36 7.32 28.47 6.59
N GLU A 37 8.26 28.73 5.70
CA GLU A 37 8.18 28.31 4.30
C GLU A 37 9.44 27.53 3.91
N ASN A 38 9.24 26.38 3.25
CA ASN A 38 10.32 25.51 2.81
C ASN A 38 10.03 24.89 1.45
N GLU A 39 11.11 24.48 0.77
CA GLU A 39 11.05 23.73 -0.46
C GLU A 39 11.87 22.45 -0.31
N LEU A 40 11.27 21.34 -0.64
CA LEU A 40 11.80 20.00 -0.47
C LEU A 40 11.62 19.19 -1.75
N SER A 41 12.56 18.31 -2.08
CA SER A 41 12.45 17.47 -3.28
C SER A 41 12.92 16.05 -3.01
N LEU A 42 12.41 15.12 -3.81
CA LEU A 42 12.85 13.73 -3.86
C LEU A 42 13.15 13.32 -5.31
N PRO A 43 14.21 12.53 -5.54
CA PRO A 43 14.52 11.99 -6.87
C PRO A 43 13.52 10.88 -7.26
N ALA A 44 13.48 10.57 -8.55
CA ALA A 44 12.88 9.33 -9.03
C ALA A 44 13.73 8.13 -8.58
N VAL A 45 13.07 7.02 -8.22
CA VAL A 45 13.71 5.77 -7.81
C VAL A 45 13.07 4.57 -8.50
N ALA A 46 13.83 3.50 -8.72
CA ALA A 46 13.35 2.26 -9.33
C ALA A 46 12.72 1.33 -8.28
N HIS A 47 11.78 0.49 -8.70
CA HIS A 47 11.14 -0.52 -7.84
C HIS A 47 12.07 -1.66 -7.45
N VAL A 48 12.99 -1.98 -8.34
CA VAL A 48 13.99 -3.07 -8.21
C VAL A 48 13.39 -4.39 -7.69
N PRO A 49 12.29 -4.92 -8.29
CA PRO A 49 11.84 -6.25 -7.93
C PRO A 49 12.94 -7.27 -8.27
N LEU A 50 13.07 -8.34 -7.48
CA LEU A 50 14.07 -9.37 -7.75
C LEU A 50 13.83 -10.02 -9.12
N GLU A 51 12.59 -10.37 -9.42
CA GLU A 51 12.14 -10.76 -10.76
C GLU A 51 11.86 -9.50 -11.59
N THR A 52 12.57 -9.35 -12.72
CA THR A 52 12.28 -8.30 -13.69
C THR A 52 10.93 -8.52 -14.38
N HIS A 53 10.42 -7.54 -15.14
CA HIS A 53 9.20 -7.74 -15.92
C HIS A 53 9.40 -8.86 -16.95
N VAL A 54 8.42 -9.75 -17.03
CA VAL A 54 8.39 -10.85 -17.99
C VAL A 54 6.97 -11.05 -18.51
N ALA A 55 6.85 -11.27 -19.81
CA ALA A 55 5.59 -11.64 -20.44
C ALA A 55 5.83 -12.68 -21.54
N ILE A 56 4.86 -13.60 -21.67
CA ILE A 56 4.78 -14.57 -22.76
C ILE A 56 3.40 -14.42 -23.37
N ALA A 57 3.28 -14.37 -24.69
CA ALA A 57 2.00 -14.46 -25.37
C ALA A 57 1.99 -15.56 -26.41
N LYS A 58 0.81 -16.16 -26.57
CA LYS A 58 0.47 -17.08 -27.66
C LYS A 58 -0.83 -16.59 -28.28
N ALA A 59 -0.75 -16.03 -29.48
CA ALA A 59 -1.92 -15.62 -30.25
C ALA A 59 -2.47 -16.81 -31.04
N ASP A 60 -3.77 -16.93 -31.12
CA ASP A 60 -4.40 -17.92 -32.00
C ASP A 60 -4.30 -17.42 -33.46
N PRO A 61 -3.73 -18.21 -34.40
CA PRO A 61 -3.57 -17.80 -35.79
C PRO A 61 -4.88 -17.75 -36.59
N PHE A 62 -5.94 -18.38 -36.10
CA PHE A 62 -7.22 -18.51 -36.79
C PHE A 62 -8.33 -17.64 -36.19
N THR A 63 -8.17 -17.23 -34.95
CA THR A 63 -9.12 -16.40 -34.22
C THR A 63 -8.48 -15.10 -33.74
N LYS A 64 -9.20 -14.34 -32.93
CA LYS A 64 -8.64 -13.17 -32.23
C LYS A 64 -8.08 -13.51 -30.85
N GLY A 65 -8.15 -14.77 -30.45
CA GLY A 65 -7.78 -15.27 -29.13
C GLY A 65 -6.31 -15.02 -28.79
N VAL A 66 -6.05 -14.67 -27.54
CA VAL A 66 -4.71 -14.45 -27.00
C VAL A 66 -4.60 -15.01 -25.60
N GLU A 67 -3.62 -15.87 -25.39
CA GLU A 67 -3.22 -16.33 -24.06
C GLU A 67 -1.92 -15.64 -23.64
N ILE A 68 -1.90 -15.13 -22.39
CA ILE A 68 -0.76 -14.38 -21.87
C ILE A 68 -0.39 -14.89 -20.49
N TRP A 69 0.88 -15.17 -20.28
CA TRP A 69 1.49 -15.38 -18.96
C TRP A 69 2.38 -14.18 -18.66
N THR A 70 2.17 -13.53 -17.52
CA THR A 70 2.88 -12.31 -17.18
C THR A 70 3.13 -12.17 -15.68
N SER A 71 4.17 -11.41 -15.31
CA SER A 71 4.48 -11.05 -13.94
C SER A 71 3.70 -9.80 -13.51
N SER A 72 2.37 -9.79 -13.67
CA SER A 72 1.52 -8.63 -13.36
C SER A 72 0.82 -8.72 -12.00
N GLN A 73 0.62 -7.56 -11.36
CA GLN A 73 -0.22 -7.40 -10.16
C GLN A 73 -1.73 -7.34 -10.47
N SER A 74 -2.10 -7.20 -11.76
CA SER A 74 -3.45 -6.82 -12.20
C SER A 74 -3.92 -7.66 -13.38
N PRO A 75 -4.10 -9.00 -13.26
CA PRO A 75 -4.45 -9.85 -14.39
C PRO A 75 -5.72 -9.41 -15.11
N PHE A 76 -6.76 -9.04 -14.38
CA PHE A 76 -8.01 -8.54 -14.98
C PHE A 76 -7.85 -7.15 -15.58
N GLY A 77 -6.99 -6.29 -15.01
CA GLY A 77 -6.61 -5.01 -15.58
C GLY A 77 -5.84 -5.17 -16.90
N VAL A 78 -4.86 -6.09 -16.94
CA VAL A 78 -4.14 -6.46 -18.17
C VAL A 78 -5.11 -6.95 -19.24
N ARG A 79 -6.02 -7.88 -18.90
CA ARG A 79 -7.08 -8.38 -19.79
C ARG A 79 -7.88 -7.24 -20.42
N GLN A 80 -8.36 -6.31 -19.58
CA GLN A 80 -9.17 -5.18 -20.01
C GLN A 80 -8.38 -4.22 -20.91
N MET A 81 -7.18 -3.84 -20.51
CA MET A 81 -6.36 -2.88 -21.24
C MET A 81 -5.89 -3.43 -22.57
N LEU A 82 -5.48 -4.72 -22.62
CA LEU A 82 -5.10 -5.39 -23.87
C LEU A 82 -6.27 -5.54 -24.84
N ALA A 83 -7.44 -5.96 -24.35
CA ALA A 83 -8.62 -6.07 -25.19
C ALA A 83 -8.95 -4.72 -25.84
N LYS A 84 -8.88 -3.63 -25.06
CA LYS A 84 -9.06 -2.26 -25.57
C LYS A 84 -7.98 -1.86 -26.59
N ALA A 85 -6.70 -2.10 -26.29
CA ALA A 85 -5.59 -1.74 -27.16
C ALA A 85 -5.58 -2.51 -28.48
N LEU A 86 -6.01 -3.78 -28.46
CA LEU A 86 -6.07 -4.65 -29.64
C LEU A 86 -7.38 -4.55 -30.41
N GLY A 87 -8.39 -3.86 -29.88
CA GLY A 87 -9.73 -3.78 -30.48
C GLY A 87 -10.48 -5.12 -30.53
N ILE A 88 -10.32 -5.97 -29.50
CA ILE A 88 -10.95 -7.29 -29.38
C ILE A 88 -11.80 -7.41 -28.11
N SER A 89 -12.60 -8.48 -27.99
CA SER A 89 -13.37 -8.74 -26.77
C SER A 89 -12.46 -9.14 -25.60
N GLN A 90 -12.85 -8.81 -24.37
CA GLN A 90 -12.18 -9.35 -23.20
C GLN A 90 -12.26 -10.88 -23.11
N GLY A 91 -13.32 -11.50 -23.67
CA GLY A 91 -13.45 -12.95 -23.78
C GLY A 91 -12.41 -13.61 -24.70
N ASP A 92 -11.78 -12.83 -25.60
CA ASP A 92 -10.70 -13.31 -26.46
C ASP A 92 -9.30 -13.23 -25.79
N VAL A 93 -9.20 -12.67 -24.56
CA VAL A 93 -7.94 -12.47 -23.85
C VAL A 93 -7.95 -13.24 -22.54
N ARG A 94 -7.10 -14.25 -22.43
CA ARG A 94 -6.83 -14.98 -21.20
C ARG A 94 -5.49 -14.55 -20.62
N VAL A 95 -5.48 -14.17 -19.35
CA VAL A 95 -4.27 -13.77 -18.63
C VAL A 95 -4.05 -14.71 -17.46
N VAL A 96 -2.87 -15.30 -17.40
CA VAL A 96 -2.41 -16.18 -16.33
C VAL A 96 -1.23 -15.55 -15.63
N VAL A 97 -1.34 -15.42 -14.32
CA VAL A 97 -0.26 -14.92 -13.47
C VAL A 97 0.12 -16.01 -12.47
N PRO A 98 1.32 -16.57 -12.60
CA PRO A 98 1.90 -17.48 -11.62
C PRO A 98 2.37 -16.71 -10.38
N HIS A 99 3.18 -17.33 -9.53
CA HIS A 99 3.87 -16.60 -8.48
C HIS A 99 4.84 -15.58 -9.09
N ILE A 100 4.89 -14.37 -8.56
CA ILE A 100 5.77 -13.31 -9.04
C ILE A 100 6.76 -12.85 -7.96
N GLY A 101 7.97 -12.52 -8.40
CA GLY A 101 9.11 -12.18 -7.55
C GLY A 101 9.20 -10.70 -7.20
N GLY A 102 8.15 -10.16 -6.56
CA GLY A 102 8.04 -8.75 -6.22
C GLY A 102 7.37 -7.92 -7.31
N GLY A 103 6.73 -6.82 -6.91
CA GLY A 103 6.06 -5.91 -7.84
C GLY A 103 6.10 -4.46 -7.36
N PHE A 104 5.78 -4.22 -6.09
CA PHE A 104 5.82 -2.94 -5.40
C PHE A 104 5.04 -1.80 -6.09
N GLY A 105 4.15 -2.14 -7.02
CA GLY A 105 3.40 -1.20 -7.85
C GLY A 105 3.94 -1.09 -9.29
N GLY A 106 5.19 -1.41 -9.54
CA GLY A 106 5.81 -1.34 -10.87
C GLY A 106 5.18 -2.28 -11.90
N LYS A 107 4.56 -3.37 -11.44
CA LYS A 107 3.89 -4.37 -12.29
C LYS A 107 2.36 -4.24 -12.30
N ALA A 108 1.81 -3.06 -11.94
CA ALA A 108 0.37 -2.84 -11.88
C ALA A 108 -0.27 -2.46 -13.23
N GLY A 109 0.46 -1.79 -14.11
CA GLY A 109 0.05 -1.41 -15.46
C GLY A 109 0.24 -2.52 -16.50
N ILE A 110 0.17 -2.15 -17.78
CA ILE A 110 0.61 -2.99 -18.90
C ILE A 110 1.92 -2.43 -19.45
N HIS A 111 2.89 -3.29 -19.69
CA HIS A 111 4.23 -2.88 -20.13
C HIS A 111 4.73 -3.69 -21.31
N LEU A 112 5.06 -4.97 -21.12
CA LEU A 112 5.56 -5.88 -22.14
C LEU A 112 4.45 -6.66 -22.86
N GLU A 113 3.26 -6.74 -22.26
CA GLU A 113 2.16 -7.58 -22.73
C GLU A 113 1.68 -7.22 -24.15
N PRO A 114 1.47 -5.94 -24.50
CA PRO A 114 1.08 -5.60 -25.87
C PRO A 114 2.14 -6.01 -26.91
N LEU A 115 3.43 -5.87 -26.56
CA LEU A 115 4.54 -6.16 -27.45
C LEU A 115 4.64 -7.66 -27.74
N VAL A 116 4.58 -8.52 -26.71
CA VAL A 116 4.63 -9.98 -26.90
C VAL A 116 3.45 -10.50 -27.72
N VAL A 117 2.26 -9.88 -27.61
CA VAL A 117 1.09 -10.23 -28.43
C VAL A 117 1.32 -9.90 -29.91
N VAL A 118 1.80 -8.72 -30.21
CA VAL A 118 2.08 -8.30 -31.60
C VAL A 118 3.15 -9.20 -32.21
N LEU A 119 4.20 -9.50 -31.46
CA LEU A 119 5.27 -10.40 -31.90
C LEU A 119 4.79 -11.84 -32.10
N SER A 120 3.92 -12.36 -31.23
CA SER A 120 3.31 -13.68 -31.40
C SER A 120 2.45 -13.75 -32.67
N ARG A 121 1.66 -12.72 -32.95
CA ARG A 121 0.90 -12.63 -34.21
C ARG A 121 1.82 -12.60 -35.43
N ALA A 122 2.90 -11.83 -35.39
CA ALA A 122 3.91 -11.78 -36.46
C ALA A 122 4.62 -13.15 -36.64
N ALA A 123 4.78 -13.91 -35.55
CA ALA A 123 5.33 -15.26 -35.55
C ALA A 123 4.28 -16.36 -35.86
N GLN A 124 3.14 -15.99 -36.46
CA GLN A 124 2.07 -16.91 -36.86
C GLN A 124 1.49 -17.72 -35.68
N GLY A 125 1.34 -17.09 -34.51
CA GLY A 125 0.75 -17.70 -33.31
C GLY A 125 1.72 -18.52 -32.47
N LYS A 126 3.01 -18.54 -32.80
CA LYS A 126 4.01 -19.17 -31.92
C LYS A 126 4.13 -18.42 -30.61
N PRO A 127 4.39 -19.12 -29.50
CA PRO A 127 4.67 -18.44 -28.24
C PRO A 127 5.90 -17.53 -28.35
N VAL A 128 5.77 -16.28 -27.91
CA VAL A 128 6.86 -15.31 -27.83
C VAL A 128 7.03 -14.86 -26.40
N LYS A 129 8.26 -14.82 -25.91
CA LYS A 129 8.63 -14.40 -24.57
C LYS A 129 9.56 -13.19 -24.61
N ILE A 130 9.29 -12.22 -23.75
CA ILE A 130 10.21 -11.12 -23.45
C ILE A 130 10.47 -11.12 -21.95
N ILE A 131 11.75 -10.99 -21.60
CA ILE A 131 12.22 -10.77 -20.23
C ILE A 131 13.02 -9.47 -20.28
N ALA A 132 12.64 -8.48 -19.49
CA ALA A 132 13.45 -7.27 -19.35
C ALA A 132 14.77 -7.59 -18.65
N THR A 133 15.87 -7.08 -19.17
CA THR A 133 17.13 -7.05 -18.42
C THR A 133 17.04 -6.04 -17.28
N ARG A 134 17.98 -6.02 -16.36
CA ARG A 134 17.98 -5.03 -15.27
C ARG A 134 18.21 -3.60 -15.80
N GLU A 135 19.01 -3.45 -16.84
CA GLU A 135 19.25 -2.19 -17.52
C GLU A 135 17.99 -1.67 -18.23
N GLU A 136 17.20 -2.57 -18.82
CA GLU A 136 15.90 -2.23 -19.42
C GLU A 136 14.87 -1.85 -18.34
N GLU A 137 14.87 -2.51 -17.17
CA GLU A 137 14.07 -2.10 -16.00
C GLU A 137 14.33 -0.65 -15.60
N PHE A 138 15.59 -0.22 -15.58
CA PHE A 138 15.96 1.14 -15.21
C PHE A 138 15.69 2.18 -16.30
N SER A 139 15.85 1.81 -17.58
CA SER A 139 15.87 2.74 -18.70
C SER A 139 14.58 2.80 -19.51
N GLN A 140 13.73 1.78 -19.46
CA GLN A 140 12.55 1.63 -20.31
C GLN A 140 11.27 1.35 -19.56
N LEU A 141 11.34 0.79 -18.36
CA LEU A 141 10.20 0.43 -17.53
C LEU A 141 9.95 1.48 -16.44
N PRO A 142 8.76 1.52 -15.84
CA PRO A 142 8.35 2.67 -15.03
C PRO A 142 9.11 2.78 -13.69
N SER A 143 9.16 3.99 -13.17
CA SER A 143 9.80 4.33 -11.91
C SER A 143 8.84 5.04 -10.94
N ARG A 144 9.26 5.31 -9.70
CA ARG A 144 8.63 6.28 -8.82
C ARG A 144 8.83 7.69 -9.38
N ALA A 145 7.81 8.53 -9.33
CA ALA A 145 7.90 9.92 -9.75
C ALA A 145 8.90 10.70 -8.88
N ALA A 146 9.75 11.53 -9.49
CA ALA A 146 10.40 12.60 -8.77
C ALA A 146 9.39 13.66 -8.36
N MET A 147 9.61 14.33 -7.23
CA MET A 147 8.69 15.33 -6.70
C MET A 147 9.44 16.53 -6.14
N ARG A 148 8.87 17.72 -6.34
CA ARG A 148 9.23 18.96 -5.67
C ARG A 148 8.01 19.49 -4.92
N GLY A 149 8.15 19.68 -3.60
CA GLY A 149 7.11 20.22 -2.75
C GLY A 149 7.51 21.57 -2.16
N ARG A 150 6.63 22.56 -2.24
CA ARG A 150 6.74 23.83 -1.53
C ARG A 150 5.66 23.87 -0.47
N VAL A 151 6.04 24.16 0.76
CA VAL A 151 5.14 24.18 1.91
C VAL A 151 5.31 25.47 2.69
N LYS A 152 4.21 26.13 2.99
CA LYS A 152 4.12 27.32 3.82
C LYS A 152 3.12 27.03 4.93
N THR A 153 3.52 27.20 6.18
CA THR A 153 2.70 26.86 7.35
C THR A 153 2.67 28.01 8.33
N GLY A 154 1.47 28.42 8.74
CA GLY A 154 1.21 29.34 9.84
C GLY A 154 1.01 28.56 11.13
N VAL A 155 1.65 29.01 12.21
CA VAL A 155 1.58 28.35 13.52
C VAL A 155 1.60 29.37 14.64
N LYS A 156 0.94 29.06 15.75
CA LYS A 156 1.01 29.83 16.99
C LYS A 156 2.22 29.39 17.84
N TYR A 157 2.71 30.27 18.69
CA TYR A 157 3.83 29.93 19.60
C TYR A 157 3.48 28.82 20.60
N ASP A 158 2.20 28.57 20.85
CA ASP A 158 1.76 27.43 21.66
C ASP A 158 1.77 26.10 20.89
N GLY A 159 2.13 26.12 19.60
CA GLY A 159 2.30 24.93 18.76
C GLY A 159 1.04 24.51 17.98
N ILE A 160 -0.01 25.30 17.95
CA ILE A 160 -1.21 25.00 17.13
C ILE A 160 -1.00 25.48 15.70
N ILE A 161 -1.15 24.59 14.73
CA ILE A 161 -1.13 24.93 13.30
C ILE A 161 -2.42 25.65 12.94
N THR A 162 -2.31 26.82 12.32
CA THR A 162 -3.46 27.63 11.91
C THR A 162 -3.75 27.52 10.42
N ALA A 163 -2.73 27.37 9.59
CA ALA A 163 -2.86 27.26 8.14
C ALA A 163 -1.70 26.50 7.49
N ALA A 164 -1.95 25.88 6.33
CA ALA A 164 -0.92 25.39 5.45
C ALA A 164 -1.28 25.62 3.97
N GLU A 165 -0.29 26.05 3.17
CA GLU A 165 -0.37 26.11 1.72
C GLU A 165 0.73 25.22 1.15
N ILE A 166 0.36 24.23 0.31
CA ILE A 166 1.31 23.24 -0.20
C ILE A 166 1.14 23.11 -1.72
N THR A 167 2.26 23.15 -2.43
CA THR A 167 2.30 22.88 -3.87
C THR A 167 3.20 21.71 -4.14
N PHE A 168 2.71 20.72 -4.89
CA PHE A 168 3.48 19.56 -5.36
C PHE A 168 3.60 19.60 -6.88
N ASP A 169 4.82 19.46 -7.38
CA ASP A 169 5.17 19.27 -8.78
C ASP A 169 5.75 17.87 -8.96
N TRP A 170 5.08 17.02 -9.76
CA TRP A 170 5.44 15.64 -10.00
C TRP A 170 5.98 15.46 -11.42
N ASP A 171 7.12 14.78 -11.54
CA ASP A 171 7.69 14.41 -12.83
C ASP A 171 7.12 13.04 -13.28
N SER A 172 6.18 13.06 -14.22
CA SER A 172 5.54 11.85 -14.73
C SER A 172 6.32 11.15 -15.83
N GLY A 173 7.39 11.77 -16.34
CA GLY A 173 8.11 11.26 -17.49
C GLY A 173 7.35 11.42 -18.81
N ALA A 174 7.69 10.61 -19.81
CA ALA A 174 7.22 10.78 -21.19
C ALA A 174 5.82 10.24 -21.46
N TYR A 175 5.30 9.36 -20.61
CA TYR A 175 4.02 8.68 -20.81
C TYR A 175 3.15 8.72 -19.55
N ALA A 176 1.84 8.70 -19.75
CA ALA A 176 0.90 8.49 -18.67
C ALA A 176 0.76 6.99 -18.38
N ASP A 177 0.95 6.65 -17.10
CA ASP A 177 0.51 5.42 -16.47
C ASP A 177 -0.16 5.81 -15.14
N TYR A 178 0.19 5.26 -14.01
CA TYR A 178 -0.35 5.71 -12.73
C TYR A 178 0.24 7.02 -12.20
N GLY A 179 1.25 7.62 -12.84
CA GLY A 179 1.89 8.87 -12.41
C GLY A 179 0.92 10.02 -12.14
N VAL A 180 -0.10 10.19 -12.98
CA VAL A 180 -1.16 11.21 -12.77
C VAL A 180 -1.98 10.90 -11.51
N ASN A 181 -2.30 9.63 -11.26
CA ASN A 181 -3.05 9.23 -10.08
C ASN A 181 -2.22 9.34 -8.79
N VAL A 182 -0.89 9.12 -8.89
CA VAL A 182 0.05 9.39 -7.81
C VAL A 182 0.03 10.87 -7.41
N GLY A 183 0.06 11.79 -8.40
CA GLY A 183 -0.09 13.21 -8.14
C GLY A 183 -1.44 13.58 -7.49
N ARG A 184 -2.52 12.93 -7.88
CA ARG A 184 -3.85 13.11 -7.26
C ARG A 184 -3.89 12.68 -5.79
N ALA A 185 -3.05 11.74 -5.37
CA ALA A 185 -3.02 11.31 -3.98
C ALA A 185 -2.67 12.43 -3.00
N ALA A 186 -1.99 13.48 -3.45
CA ALA A 186 -1.72 14.65 -2.63
C ALA A 186 -2.99 15.35 -2.09
N GLN A 187 -4.15 15.23 -2.78
CA GLN A 187 -5.40 15.83 -2.33
C GLN A 187 -5.89 15.28 -0.97
N TYR A 188 -5.58 14.03 -0.66
CA TYR A 188 -6.01 13.39 0.59
C TYR A 188 -4.84 12.99 1.51
N SER A 189 -3.60 13.01 1.02
CA SER A 189 -2.42 12.64 1.81
C SER A 189 -1.54 13.83 2.20
N GLY A 190 -1.69 14.98 1.56
CA GLY A 190 -0.76 16.09 1.69
C GLY A 190 -0.76 16.79 3.05
N ALA A 191 -1.81 16.62 3.85
CA ALA A 191 -1.84 17.09 5.24
C ALA A 191 -1.12 16.16 6.22
N GLY A 192 -0.71 14.95 5.78
CA GLY A 192 -0.19 13.92 6.67
C GLY A 192 -1.21 13.47 7.71
N ALA A 193 -0.73 13.00 8.85
CA ALA A 193 -1.57 12.56 9.98
C ALA A 193 -2.05 13.73 10.86
N TYR A 194 -2.19 14.93 10.30
CA TYR A 194 -2.45 16.14 11.09
C TYR A 194 -3.78 16.79 10.76
N GLU A 195 -4.42 17.36 11.79
CA GLU A 195 -5.55 18.24 11.65
C GLU A 195 -5.07 19.67 11.40
N ILE A 196 -5.25 20.15 10.18
CA ILE A 196 -4.94 21.52 9.77
C ILE A 196 -6.27 22.21 9.44
N PRO A 197 -6.69 23.22 10.21
CA PRO A 197 -8.01 23.82 10.06
C PRO A 197 -8.19 24.57 8.73
N ASN A 198 -7.13 25.22 8.25
CA ASN A 198 -7.15 25.98 7.00
C ASN A 198 -6.01 25.51 6.11
N ILE A 199 -6.32 24.78 5.04
CA ILE A 199 -5.29 24.19 4.17
C ILE A 199 -5.71 24.28 2.70
N GLU A 200 -4.73 24.63 1.85
CA GLU A 200 -4.84 24.57 0.41
C GLU A 200 -3.68 23.73 -0.15
N ILE A 201 -4.01 22.71 -0.94
CA ILE A 201 -3.04 21.89 -1.66
C ILE A 201 -3.26 22.05 -3.15
N ASN A 202 -2.18 22.35 -3.88
CA ASN A 202 -2.12 22.38 -5.33
C ASN A 202 -1.15 21.29 -5.79
N SER A 203 -1.61 20.33 -6.58
CA SER A 203 -0.79 19.23 -7.10
C SER A 203 -0.79 19.25 -8.61
N ARG A 204 0.39 19.25 -9.23
CA ARG A 204 0.57 19.32 -10.68
C ARG A 204 1.43 18.17 -11.14
N THR A 205 0.92 17.38 -12.09
CA THR A 205 1.68 16.30 -12.73
C THR A 205 2.15 16.78 -14.10
N LEU A 206 3.46 16.71 -14.34
CA LEU A 206 4.14 17.28 -15.49
C LEU A 206 4.72 16.16 -16.36
N TYR A 207 4.52 16.25 -17.67
CA TYR A 207 5.21 15.38 -18.60
C TYR A 207 6.62 15.90 -18.86
N THR A 208 7.58 14.98 -18.99
CA THR A 208 8.97 15.27 -19.31
C THR A 208 9.51 14.23 -20.29
N ASN A 209 10.72 14.41 -20.80
CA ASN A 209 11.39 13.46 -21.70
C ASN A 209 12.16 12.36 -20.96
N LYS A 210 11.81 12.08 -19.70
CA LYS A 210 12.44 11.03 -18.88
C LYS A 210 11.64 9.73 -18.92
N VAL A 211 12.18 8.68 -18.28
CA VAL A 211 11.46 7.43 -18.02
C VAL A 211 10.15 7.76 -17.30
N TYR A 212 9.06 7.14 -17.74
CA TYR A 212 7.74 7.42 -17.18
C TYR A 212 7.56 6.88 -15.75
N SER A 213 6.68 7.52 -14.99
CA SER A 213 6.39 7.14 -13.63
C SER A 213 5.11 6.32 -13.51
N THR A 214 5.07 5.45 -12.50
CA THR A 214 3.92 4.64 -12.14
C THR A 214 3.72 4.60 -10.62
N ALA A 215 2.81 3.75 -10.17
CA ALA A 215 2.63 3.42 -8.76
C ALA A 215 3.92 2.82 -8.18
N TYR A 216 4.32 3.28 -7.01
CA TYR A 216 5.31 2.61 -6.18
C TYR A 216 4.81 2.59 -4.74
N ARG A 217 5.16 1.57 -3.97
CA ARG A 217 4.80 1.34 -2.56
C ARG A 217 4.64 2.65 -1.79
N GLY A 218 3.42 2.95 -1.30
CA GLY A 218 3.04 4.24 -0.72
C GLY A 218 2.21 5.14 -1.63
N PHE A 219 2.32 5.06 -2.97
CA PHE A 219 1.46 5.75 -3.95
C PHE A 219 1.36 7.25 -3.70
N GLY A 220 2.48 7.96 -3.72
CA GLY A 220 2.56 9.41 -3.48
C GLY A 220 2.61 9.82 -2.00
N HIS A 221 2.26 8.91 -1.08
CA HIS A 221 2.29 9.24 0.35
C HIS A 221 3.72 9.41 0.88
N LEU A 222 4.71 8.69 0.37
CA LEU A 222 6.10 8.90 0.79
C LEU A 222 6.54 10.33 0.49
N GLU A 223 6.23 10.81 -0.71
CA GLU A 223 6.61 12.14 -1.19
C GLU A 223 5.89 13.25 -0.40
N THR A 224 4.58 13.10 -0.17
CA THR A 224 3.82 14.09 0.61
C THR A 224 4.27 14.11 2.07
N HIS A 225 4.56 12.94 2.65
CA HIS A 225 5.07 12.86 4.02
C HIS A 225 6.52 13.32 4.16
N TRP A 226 7.33 13.22 3.10
CA TRP A 226 8.64 13.88 3.08
C TRP A 226 8.50 15.38 3.31
N VAL A 227 7.54 16.02 2.64
CA VAL A 227 7.32 17.46 2.78
C VAL A 227 6.73 17.81 4.14
N ILE A 228 5.64 17.15 4.54
CA ILE A 228 4.92 17.54 5.76
C ILE A 228 5.70 17.17 7.03
N GLU A 229 6.34 16.01 7.10
CA GLU A 229 7.06 15.55 8.30
C GLU A 229 8.36 16.32 8.54
N ARG A 230 9.05 16.75 7.46
CA ARG A 230 10.17 17.67 7.58
C ARG A 230 9.69 19.06 8.04
N GLN A 231 8.57 19.52 7.50
CA GLN A 231 7.98 20.80 7.89
C GLN A 231 7.60 20.81 9.39
N MET A 232 7.03 19.71 9.91
CA MET A 232 6.69 19.60 11.34
C MET A 232 7.93 19.80 12.24
N ASP A 233 9.05 19.19 11.89
CA ASP A 233 10.29 19.35 12.65
C ASP A 233 10.84 20.78 12.57
N LEU A 234 10.87 21.37 11.37
CA LEU A 234 11.34 22.75 11.17
C LEU A 234 10.50 23.78 11.92
N ILE A 235 9.18 23.55 12.01
CA ILE A 235 8.28 24.37 12.82
C ILE A 235 8.60 24.21 14.31
N ALA A 236 8.66 22.96 14.80
CA ALA A 236 8.94 22.69 16.21
C ALA A 236 10.24 23.37 16.68
N GLN A 237 11.27 23.34 15.84
CA GLN A 237 12.54 24.04 16.09
C GLN A 237 12.36 25.57 16.15
N ALA A 238 11.64 26.15 15.19
CA ALA A 238 11.47 27.59 15.08
C ALA A 238 10.71 28.16 16.30
N ILE A 239 9.74 27.42 16.85
CA ILE A 239 9.00 27.81 18.07
C ILE A 239 9.63 27.25 19.35
N LYS A 240 10.75 26.53 19.27
CA LYS A 240 11.46 25.90 20.39
C LYS A 240 10.60 24.93 21.20
N MET A 241 9.76 24.17 20.51
CA MET A 241 8.92 23.11 21.09
C MET A 241 9.52 21.75 20.78
N ASP A 242 9.31 20.77 21.66
CA ASP A 242 9.66 19.37 21.39
C ASP A 242 8.86 18.84 20.17
N PRO A 243 9.49 18.23 19.16
CA PRO A 243 8.79 17.70 17.98
C PRO A 243 7.74 16.62 18.28
N TYR A 244 7.92 15.84 19.35
CA TYR A 244 6.93 14.87 19.80
C TYR A 244 5.69 15.59 20.34
N GLU A 245 5.87 16.56 21.22
CA GLU A 245 4.78 17.36 21.78
C GLU A 245 4.06 18.18 20.70
N PHE A 246 4.80 18.75 19.75
CA PHE A 246 4.24 19.47 18.61
C PHE A 246 3.33 18.57 17.77
N ARG A 247 3.80 17.34 17.45
CA ARG A 247 2.99 16.37 16.72
C ARG A 247 1.76 15.96 17.51
N LEU A 248 1.88 15.65 18.80
CA LEU A 248 0.76 15.27 19.65
C LEU A 248 -0.32 16.35 19.74
N LYS A 249 0.03 17.64 19.64
CA LYS A 249 -0.94 18.73 19.64
C LYS A 249 -1.79 18.78 18.39
N ASN A 250 -1.23 18.43 17.24
CA ASN A 250 -1.83 18.61 15.92
C ASN A 250 -2.29 17.30 15.26
N ILE A 251 -1.97 16.14 15.84
CA ILE A 251 -2.28 14.84 15.26
C ILE A 251 -3.80 14.58 15.21
N LEU A 252 -4.25 13.92 14.15
CA LEU A 252 -5.66 13.52 13.98
C LEU A 252 -6.13 12.64 15.15
N ARG A 253 -7.34 12.94 15.64
CA ARG A 253 -8.01 12.22 16.73
C ARG A 253 -9.47 12.02 16.39
N GLU A 254 -10.18 11.25 17.20
CA GLU A 254 -11.63 11.16 17.11
C GLU A 254 -12.29 12.54 17.13
N GLY A 255 -13.16 12.82 16.15
CA GLY A 255 -13.77 14.10 15.90
C GLY A 255 -12.99 15.04 14.97
N SER A 256 -11.71 14.78 14.71
CA SER A 256 -10.91 15.56 13.75
C SER A 256 -11.45 15.38 12.33
N ILE A 257 -11.29 16.44 11.51
CA ILE A 257 -11.71 16.45 10.12
C ILE A 257 -10.48 16.41 9.22
N THR A 258 -10.39 15.40 8.35
CA THR A 258 -9.31 15.28 7.36
C THR A 258 -9.38 16.37 6.30
N ILE A 259 -8.35 16.47 5.45
CA ILE A 259 -8.39 17.42 4.33
C ILE A 259 -9.48 17.09 3.31
N SER A 260 -9.86 15.82 3.15
CA SER A 260 -10.96 15.40 2.27
C SER A 260 -12.36 15.59 2.88
N GLY A 261 -12.44 16.08 4.14
CA GLY A 261 -13.71 16.35 4.83
C GLY A 261 -14.28 15.17 5.62
N GLU A 262 -13.57 14.06 5.68
CA GLU A 262 -13.97 12.89 6.47
C GLU A 262 -13.73 13.13 7.95
N ILE A 263 -14.68 12.71 8.78
CA ILE A 263 -14.57 12.79 10.24
C ILE A 263 -13.94 11.51 10.78
N ILE A 264 -12.83 11.65 11.47
CA ILE A 264 -12.16 10.54 12.17
C ILE A 264 -13.06 10.05 13.30
N ASN A 265 -13.33 8.75 13.33
CA ASN A 265 -14.13 8.10 14.36
C ASN A 265 -13.30 7.09 15.16
N GLN A 266 -13.88 6.47 16.17
CA GLN A 266 -13.22 5.49 17.05
C GLN A 266 -12.60 4.29 16.31
N TYR A 267 -13.05 3.99 15.08
CA TYR A 267 -12.56 2.87 14.26
C TYR A 267 -11.54 3.30 13.19
N SER A 268 -11.25 4.61 13.08
CA SER A 268 -10.35 5.13 12.04
C SER A 268 -8.86 4.87 12.33
N GLY A 269 -8.51 4.44 13.56
CA GLY A 269 -7.15 4.15 13.99
C GLY A 269 -6.56 5.22 14.92
N ARG A 270 -5.38 4.94 15.46
CA ARG A 270 -4.77 5.67 16.58
C ARG A 270 -3.32 6.12 16.26
N PRO A 271 -3.14 7.21 15.49
CA PRO A 271 -1.80 7.71 15.17
C PRO A 271 -1.02 8.18 16.42
N ASP A 272 -1.71 8.65 17.46
CA ASP A 272 -1.13 9.01 18.75
C ASP A 272 -0.49 7.82 19.47
N GLN A 273 -1.11 6.64 19.41
CA GLN A 273 -0.54 5.41 19.97
C GLN A 273 0.69 4.97 19.18
N CYS A 274 0.68 5.07 17.85
CA CYS A 274 1.83 4.75 17.01
C CYS A 274 3.01 5.65 17.34
N LEU A 275 2.80 6.97 17.41
CA LEU A 275 3.83 7.95 17.74
C LEU A 275 4.40 7.72 19.15
N THR A 276 3.54 7.48 20.14
CA THR A 276 3.97 7.22 21.51
C THR A 276 4.79 5.94 21.62
N ALA A 277 4.39 4.88 20.89
CA ALA A 277 5.09 3.61 20.91
C ALA A 277 6.52 3.73 20.37
N VAL A 278 6.71 4.40 19.23
CA VAL A 278 8.05 4.58 18.65
C VAL A 278 8.92 5.51 19.49
N ALA A 279 8.35 6.61 20.03
CA ALA A 279 9.07 7.52 20.91
C ALA A 279 9.59 6.80 22.16
N LYS A 280 8.74 5.98 22.80
CA LYS A 280 9.14 5.13 23.93
C LYS A 280 10.25 4.16 23.53
N GLU A 281 10.11 3.49 22.38
CA GLU A 281 11.03 2.42 21.95
C GLU A 281 12.44 2.94 21.64
N ILE A 282 12.56 4.17 21.09
CA ILE A 282 13.89 4.81 20.86
C ILE A 282 14.37 5.60 22.09
N GLY A 283 13.63 5.63 23.19
CA GLY A 283 13.94 6.42 24.37
C GLY A 283 14.01 7.92 24.03
N TRP A 284 12.94 8.46 23.42
CA TRP A 284 12.84 9.89 23.09
C TRP A 284 12.84 10.74 24.34
N THR A 285 13.67 11.77 24.40
CA THR A 285 13.79 12.72 25.52
C THR A 285 13.79 14.18 25.06
N GLY A 286 13.41 14.40 23.82
CA GLY A 286 13.52 15.72 23.17
C GLY A 286 14.74 15.82 22.26
N TYR A 287 14.82 16.93 21.54
CA TYR A 287 16.02 17.27 20.78
C TYR A 287 17.19 17.62 21.69
N ARG A 288 18.39 17.27 21.20
CA ARG A 288 19.63 17.68 21.86
C ARG A 288 19.79 19.19 21.84
N SER A 289 20.29 19.71 22.94
CA SER A 289 20.70 21.12 23.02
C SER A 289 21.87 21.41 22.08
N LYS A 290 22.10 22.67 21.79
CA LYS A 290 23.27 23.10 21.00
C LYS A 290 24.56 22.68 21.67
N GLU A 291 24.63 22.79 22.98
CA GLU A 291 25.79 22.45 23.80
C GLU A 291 26.09 20.95 23.76
N GLU A 292 25.06 20.10 23.84
CA GLU A 292 25.22 18.63 23.72
C GLU A 292 25.73 18.24 22.34
N ARG A 293 25.24 18.89 21.27
CA ARG A 293 25.75 18.69 19.91
C ARG A 293 27.21 19.09 19.77
N GLU A 294 27.59 20.29 20.26
CA GLU A 294 28.97 20.77 20.20
C GLU A 294 29.96 19.86 20.94
N VAL A 295 29.54 19.29 22.08
CA VAL A 295 30.33 18.28 22.79
C VAL A 295 30.51 17.03 21.95
N SER A 296 29.42 16.54 21.34
CA SER A 296 29.47 15.34 20.49
C SER A 296 30.36 15.54 19.26
N PHE A 297 30.32 16.71 18.61
CA PHE A 297 31.20 17.02 17.48
C PHE A 297 32.69 16.86 17.81
N LYS A 298 33.11 17.18 19.05
CA LYS A 298 34.51 17.03 19.49
C LYS A 298 34.95 15.57 19.65
N THR A 299 34.00 14.63 19.75
CA THR A 299 34.30 13.19 19.84
C THR A 299 34.44 12.50 18.49
N GLY A 300 34.21 13.22 17.37
CA GLY A 300 34.26 12.69 16.02
C GLY A 300 33.03 11.91 15.60
N LYS A 301 32.11 11.62 16.53
CA LYS A 301 30.84 10.91 16.26
C LYS A 301 29.68 11.59 16.95
N VAL A 302 28.59 11.81 16.21
CA VAL A 302 27.37 12.40 16.75
C VAL A 302 26.20 11.42 16.61
N ARG A 303 25.40 11.32 17.66
CA ARG A 303 24.15 10.56 17.62
C ARG A 303 22.97 11.49 17.49
N GLY A 304 21.95 11.08 16.77
CA GLY A 304 20.69 11.79 16.67
C GLY A 304 19.50 10.86 16.71
N LYS A 305 18.38 11.39 17.17
CA LYS A 305 17.08 10.70 17.18
C LYS A 305 16.08 11.48 16.35
N GLY A 306 15.21 10.78 15.67
CA GLY A 306 14.13 11.37 14.89
C GLY A 306 12.83 10.61 15.07
N ILE A 307 11.74 11.31 14.91
CA ILE A 307 10.38 10.75 14.89
C ILE A 307 9.63 11.29 13.68
N ALA A 308 8.72 10.51 13.12
CA ALA A 308 7.83 10.93 12.04
C ALA A 308 6.54 10.12 12.08
N CYS A 309 5.41 10.78 11.80
CA CYS A 309 4.12 10.12 11.65
C CYS A 309 3.85 9.77 10.19
N LEU A 310 2.84 8.95 9.97
CA LEU A 310 2.29 8.73 8.65
C LEU A 310 0.80 8.37 8.70
N GLN A 311 0.16 8.65 7.58
CA GLN A 311 -1.15 8.08 7.25
C GLN A 311 -1.11 7.48 5.85
N LYS A 312 -1.93 6.49 5.62
CA LYS A 312 -2.16 5.91 4.29
C LYS A 312 -3.64 5.68 4.08
N ALA A 313 -4.12 6.13 2.94
CA ALA A 313 -5.47 5.85 2.48
C ALA A 313 -5.39 4.81 1.36
N PRO A 314 -6.05 3.64 1.46
CA PRO A 314 -6.22 2.73 0.34
C PRO A 314 -7.29 3.27 -0.61
N ALA A 315 -7.02 4.46 -1.17
CA ALA A 315 -7.92 5.12 -2.11
C ALA A 315 -8.00 4.36 -3.44
N MET A 316 -9.22 4.20 -3.94
CA MET A 316 -9.50 3.44 -5.15
C MET A 316 -10.78 3.94 -5.81
N PRO A 317 -11.06 3.57 -7.08
CA PRO A 317 -12.35 3.84 -7.69
C PRO A 317 -13.50 3.28 -6.86
N SER A 318 -14.60 4.03 -6.76
CA SER A 318 -15.77 3.67 -5.95
C SER A 318 -16.47 2.38 -6.40
N ASN A 319 -16.22 1.94 -7.63
CA ASN A 319 -16.76 0.68 -8.16
C ASN A 319 -15.76 -0.50 -8.07
N THR A 320 -14.69 -0.37 -7.29
CA THR A 320 -13.73 -1.44 -7.08
C THR A 320 -14.41 -2.62 -6.40
N ALA A 321 -14.34 -3.78 -7.03
CA ALA A 321 -14.92 -5.02 -6.53
C ALA A 321 -13.86 -6.11 -6.38
N THR A 322 -14.10 -7.04 -5.48
CA THR A 322 -13.35 -8.28 -5.33
C THR A 322 -14.31 -9.44 -5.07
N SER A 323 -13.93 -10.63 -5.49
CA SER A 323 -14.75 -11.82 -5.36
C SER A 323 -13.92 -13.01 -4.89
N ALA A 324 -14.59 -13.96 -4.24
CA ALA A 324 -14.02 -15.25 -3.87
C ALA A 324 -15.02 -16.37 -4.17
N LEU A 325 -14.55 -17.51 -4.60
CA LEU A 325 -15.31 -18.75 -4.68
C LEU A 325 -14.62 -19.80 -3.81
N LEU A 326 -15.40 -20.47 -2.97
CA LEU A 326 -14.93 -21.53 -2.10
C LEU A 326 -15.70 -22.80 -2.45
N GLN A 327 -15.01 -23.92 -2.58
CA GLN A 327 -15.68 -25.19 -2.83
C GLN A 327 -15.01 -26.31 -2.04
N PHE A 328 -15.82 -27.28 -1.61
CA PHE A 328 -15.28 -28.53 -1.11
C PHE A 328 -14.76 -29.43 -2.24
N ASP A 329 -13.67 -30.10 -1.97
CA ASP A 329 -13.28 -31.32 -2.66
C ASP A 329 -13.94 -32.53 -1.97
N ALA A 330 -13.98 -33.68 -2.65
CA ALA A 330 -14.68 -34.87 -2.15
C ALA A 330 -14.11 -35.47 -0.84
N ASP A 331 -12.88 -35.08 -0.48
CA ASP A 331 -12.23 -35.46 0.77
C ASP A 331 -12.52 -34.50 1.95
N GLY A 332 -13.38 -33.50 1.73
CA GLY A 332 -13.74 -32.50 2.73
C GLY A 332 -12.74 -31.35 2.88
N ASN A 333 -11.73 -31.26 2.02
CA ASN A 333 -10.85 -30.09 1.93
C ASN A 333 -11.54 -28.93 1.20
N VAL A 334 -11.14 -27.70 1.50
CA VAL A 334 -11.68 -26.49 0.88
C VAL A 334 -10.66 -25.86 -0.05
N ARG A 335 -11.08 -25.65 -1.29
CA ARG A 335 -10.35 -24.83 -2.26
C ARG A 335 -10.92 -23.44 -2.30
N VAL A 336 -10.06 -22.44 -2.12
CA VAL A 336 -10.39 -21.02 -2.20
C VAL A 336 -9.84 -20.46 -3.51
N MET A 337 -10.69 -19.94 -4.36
CA MET A 337 -10.34 -19.28 -5.62
C MET A 337 -10.51 -17.78 -5.46
N ILE A 338 -9.45 -17.04 -5.72
CA ILE A 338 -9.38 -15.58 -5.63
C ILE A 338 -8.74 -14.99 -6.89
N GLY A 339 -9.07 -13.75 -7.22
CA GLY A 339 -8.48 -13.03 -8.36
C GLY A 339 -7.19 -12.26 -8.03
N ALA A 340 -6.78 -12.22 -6.76
CA ALA A 340 -5.60 -11.51 -6.32
C ALA A 340 -4.30 -12.27 -6.59
N ILE A 341 -3.22 -11.50 -6.61
CA ILE A 341 -1.85 -12.00 -6.80
C ILE A 341 -1.12 -12.02 -5.47
N ASP A 342 -0.39 -13.10 -5.22
CA ASP A 342 0.65 -13.14 -4.20
C ASP A 342 2.00 -12.83 -4.87
N MET A 343 2.61 -11.72 -4.44
CA MET A 343 3.91 -11.24 -4.92
C MET A 343 4.99 -11.31 -3.82
N GLY A 344 4.77 -12.16 -2.82
CA GLY A 344 5.61 -12.35 -1.65
C GLY A 344 5.07 -11.76 -0.35
N GLN A 345 3.92 -11.05 -0.39
CA GLN A 345 3.31 -10.44 0.79
C GLN A 345 2.46 -11.42 1.63
N GLY A 346 2.22 -12.65 1.15
CA GLY A 346 1.48 -13.67 1.89
C GLY A 346 -0.04 -13.55 1.81
N ALA A 347 -0.58 -12.90 0.77
CA ALA A 347 -2.03 -12.72 0.61
C ALA A 347 -2.78 -14.06 0.59
N LYS A 348 -2.25 -15.09 -0.06
CA LYS A 348 -2.88 -16.42 -0.13
C LYS A 348 -2.97 -17.06 1.25
N THR A 349 -1.89 -17.05 2.01
CA THR A 349 -1.85 -17.57 3.38
C THR A 349 -2.88 -16.88 4.29
N VAL A 350 -2.99 -15.56 4.19
CA VAL A 350 -3.99 -14.81 4.98
C VAL A 350 -5.42 -15.19 4.58
N MET A 351 -5.70 -15.41 3.30
CA MET A 351 -7.03 -15.85 2.86
C MET A 351 -7.36 -17.28 3.30
N GLU A 352 -6.37 -18.18 3.33
CA GLU A 352 -6.51 -19.53 3.91
C GLU A 352 -6.86 -19.45 5.39
N GLN A 353 -6.16 -18.61 6.17
CA GLN A 353 -6.42 -18.41 7.60
C GLN A 353 -7.83 -17.85 7.85
N ILE A 354 -8.27 -16.85 7.07
CA ILE A 354 -9.62 -16.28 7.18
C ILE A 354 -10.69 -17.34 6.87
N ALA A 355 -10.52 -18.12 5.81
CA ALA A 355 -11.48 -19.15 5.46
C ALA A 355 -11.54 -20.27 6.51
N ALA A 356 -10.39 -20.73 6.99
CA ALA A 356 -10.29 -21.76 8.02
C ALA A 356 -10.97 -21.34 9.33
N GLU A 357 -10.74 -20.09 9.76
CA GLU A 357 -11.36 -19.53 10.96
C GLU A 357 -12.87 -19.43 10.84
N VAL A 358 -13.41 -18.94 9.72
CA VAL A 358 -14.86 -18.83 9.51
C VAL A 358 -15.54 -20.19 9.46
N LEU A 359 -14.88 -21.18 8.85
CA LEU A 359 -15.42 -22.55 8.70
C LEU A 359 -15.18 -23.41 9.93
N ASP A 360 -14.39 -22.93 10.90
CA ASP A 360 -13.91 -23.68 12.08
C ASP A 360 -13.33 -25.06 11.68
N MET A 361 -12.29 -25.00 10.82
CA MET A 361 -11.61 -26.19 10.32
C MET A 361 -10.09 -26.02 10.29
N PRO A 362 -9.31 -27.12 10.33
CA PRO A 362 -7.87 -27.07 10.30
C PRO A 362 -7.31 -26.33 9.07
N LEU A 363 -6.30 -25.48 9.27
CA LEU A 363 -5.70 -24.68 8.21
C LEU A 363 -5.15 -25.52 7.06
N GLU A 364 -4.59 -26.69 7.36
CA GLU A 364 -4.05 -27.63 6.38
C GLU A 364 -5.08 -28.18 5.40
N LYS A 365 -6.37 -28.07 5.72
CA LYS A 365 -7.49 -28.47 4.86
C LYS A 365 -8.01 -27.37 3.95
N VAL A 366 -7.47 -26.15 4.09
CA VAL A 366 -7.87 -25.00 3.27
C VAL A 366 -6.70 -24.61 2.37
N ARG A 367 -6.94 -24.49 1.07
CA ARG A 367 -5.91 -24.12 0.08
C ARG A 367 -6.42 -23.09 -0.90
N VAL A 368 -5.63 -22.02 -1.10
CA VAL A 368 -5.85 -21.06 -2.19
C VAL A 368 -5.21 -21.60 -3.47
N SER A 369 -5.87 -21.40 -4.62
CA SER A 369 -5.33 -21.77 -5.94
C SER A 369 -3.95 -21.16 -6.18
N SER A 370 -3.03 -21.96 -6.79
CA SER A 370 -1.62 -21.58 -6.93
C SER A 370 -1.37 -20.43 -7.92
N GLU A 371 -2.11 -20.41 -9.02
CA GLU A 371 -2.04 -19.35 -10.05
C GLU A 371 -3.36 -18.55 -10.11
N THR A 372 -3.30 -17.37 -10.66
CA THR A 372 -4.49 -16.58 -10.99
C THR A 372 -4.67 -16.55 -12.50
N ASP A 373 -5.81 -17.05 -12.95
CA ASP A 373 -6.20 -17.21 -14.35
C ASP A 373 -7.53 -16.51 -14.57
N THR A 374 -7.58 -15.54 -15.45
CA THR A 374 -8.79 -14.73 -15.69
C THR A 374 -9.99 -15.51 -16.23
N ASP A 375 -9.79 -16.73 -16.73
CA ASP A 375 -10.85 -17.61 -17.18
C ASP A 375 -11.40 -18.54 -16.10
N LYS A 376 -10.63 -18.74 -15.00
CA LYS A 376 -10.97 -19.68 -13.93
C LYS A 376 -11.24 -19.01 -12.59
N ASN A 377 -10.51 -17.95 -12.29
CA ASN A 377 -10.62 -17.26 -11.01
C ASN A 377 -11.70 -16.15 -11.05
N PRO A 378 -12.37 -15.89 -9.93
CA PRO A 378 -13.31 -14.80 -9.82
C PRO A 378 -12.59 -13.45 -9.91
N TYR A 379 -13.35 -12.43 -10.32
CA TYR A 379 -12.82 -11.09 -10.55
C TYR A 379 -12.22 -10.46 -9.28
N ASP A 380 -11.04 -9.85 -9.42
CA ASP A 380 -10.50 -8.85 -8.54
C ASP A 380 -9.97 -7.67 -9.35
N TRP A 381 -10.20 -6.45 -8.88
CA TRP A 381 -9.78 -5.25 -9.60
C TRP A 381 -8.24 -5.19 -9.78
N SER A 382 -7.48 -5.42 -8.72
CA SER A 382 -6.01 -5.48 -8.72
C SER A 382 -5.46 -5.69 -7.31
N THR A 383 -4.26 -6.25 -7.18
CA THR A 383 -3.54 -6.37 -5.89
C THR A 383 -2.65 -5.16 -5.67
N VAL A 384 -3.24 -4.07 -5.22
CA VAL A 384 -2.62 -2.74 -4.99
C VAL A 384 -3.26 -2.05 -3.78
N ALA A 385 -2.75 -0.89 -3.40
CA ALA A 385 -3.28 0.01 -2.37
C ALA A 385 -3.40 -0.62 -0.96
N SER A 386 -2.76 -1.74 -0.69
CA SER A 386 -2.90 -2.51 0.57
C SER A 386 -4.34 -2.93 0.90
N LYS A 387 -5.24 -2.97 -0.11
CA LYS A 387 -6.68 -3.23 0.07
C LYS A 387 -7.03 -4.69 0.31
N TYR A 388 -6.12 -5.64 -0.05
CA TYR A 388 -6.57 -7.01 -0.27
C TYR A 388 -6.92 -7.76 1.02
N THR A 389 -6.17 -7.57 2.10
CA THR A 389 -6.54 -8.16 3.41
C THR A 389 -7.94 -7.71 3.82
N PHE A 390 -8.29 -6.44 3.62
CA PHE A 390 -9.61 -5.91 3.92
C PHE A 390 -10.68 -6.44 2.95
N MET A 391 -10.59 -6.09 1.66
CA MET A 391 -11.63 -6.40 0.68
C MET A 391 -11.70 -7.89 0.34
N GLY A 392 -10.55 -8.52 0.08
CA GLY A 392 -10.45 -9.95 -0.21
C GLY A 392 -10.86 -10.81 0.98
N GLY A 393 -10.42 -10.40 2.18
CA GLY A 393 -10.81 -11.06 3.42
C GLY A 393 -12.33 -11.02 3.64
N LYS A 394 -13.00 -9.88 3.38
CA LYS A 394 -14.48 -9.80 3.42
C LYS A 394 -15.14 -10.68 2.37
N ALA A 395 -14.59 -10.75 1.16
CA ALA A 395 -15.12 -11.64 0.13
C ALA A 395 -14.98 -13.12 0.52
N VAL A 396 -13.83 -13.51 1.06
CA VAL A 396 -13.60 -14.88 1.56
C VAL A 396 -14.52 -15.19 2.73
N THR A 397 -14.66 -14.29 3.71
CA THR A 397 -15.60 -14.43 4.83
C THR A 397 -17.04 -14.65 4.35
N ARG A 398 -17.52 -13.83 3.40
CA ARG A 398 -18.87 -13.98 2.83
C ARG A 398 -19.03 -15.30 2.08
N GLY A 399 -18.01 -15.76 1.35
CA GLY A 399 -18.01 -17.04 0.67
C GLY A 399 -18.07 -18.23 1.63
N ALA A 400 -17.30 -18.19 2.71
CA ALA A 400 -17.33 -19.20 3.77
C ALA A 400 -18.68 -19.22 4.50
N MET A 401 -19.26 -18.05 4.80
CA MET A 401 -20.60 -17.94 5.38
C MET A 401 -21.69 -18.50 4.44
N ASP A 402 -21.56 -18.31 3.12
CA ASP A 402 -22.47 -18.89 2.15
C ASP A 402 -22.37 -20.42 2.12
N MET A 403 -21.15 -20.98 2.23
CA MET A 403 -20.97 -22.44 2.40
C MET A 403 -21.66 -22.93 3.68
N LEU A 404 -21.45 -22.27 4.82
CA LEU A 404 -22.09 -22.62 6.09
C LEU A 404 -23.62 -22.59 6.00
N ARG A 405 -24.18 -21.59 5.31
CA ARG A 405 -25.63 -21.52 5.06
C ARG A 405 -26.12 -22.74 4.28
N GLN A 406 -25.49 -23.08 3.17
CA GLN A 406 -25.82 -24.25 2.36
C GLN A 406 -25.69 -25.55 3.17
N MET A 407 -24.61 -25.71 3.92
CA MET A 407 -24.41 -26.91 4.79
C MET A 407 -25.50 -27.03 5.85
N LYS A 408 -25.89 -25.92 6.50
CA LYS A 408 -26.97 -25.93 7.49
C LYS A 408 -28.33 -26.29 6.86
N GLU A 409 -28.63 -25.85 5.63
CA GLU A 409 -29.82 -26.19 4.90
C GLU A 409 -29.91 -27.71 4.59
N VAL A 410 -28.80 -28.32 4.21
CA VAL A 410 -28.69 -29.77 4.01
C VAL A 410 -28.79 -30.52 5.35
N ALA A 411 -28.04 -30.09 6.35
CA ALA A 411 -28.02 -30.69 7.70
C ALA A 411 -29.37 -30.63 8.39
N SER A 412 -30.18 -29.57 8.16
CA SER A 412 -31.55 -29.43 8.68
C SER A 412 -32.44 -30.59 8.23
N GLN A 413 -32.30 -31.02 6.99
CA GLN A 413 -33.08 -32.15 6.46
C GLN A 413 -32.59 -33.49 7.04
N ILE A 414 -31.28 -33.68 7.20
CA ILE A 414 -30.66 -34.90 7.75
C ILE A 414 -31.01 -35.04 9.24
N LEU A 415 -30.81 -33.98 10.01
CA LEU A 415 -31.01 -33.96 11.46
C LEU A 415 -32.47 -33.73 11.88
N ARG A 416 -33.34 -33.39 10.92
CA ARG A 416 -34.79 -33.12 11.09
C ARG A 416 -35.05 -32.04 12.14
N CYS A 417 -34.38 -30.91 12.00
CA CYS A 417 -34.53 -29.74 12.86
C CYS A 417 -34.46 -28.43 12.05
N PRO A 418 -35.02 -27.32 12.54
CA PRO A 418 -34.91 -26.01 11.90
C PRO A 418 -33.47 -25.55 11.74
N VAL A 419 -33.18 -24.76 10.69
CA VAL A 419 -31.83 -24.24 10.38
C VAL A 419 -31.27 -23.35 11.50
N ASP A 420 -32.14 -22.59 12.15
CA ASP A 420 -31.79 -21.67 13.26
C ASP A 420 -31.40 -22.39 14.57
N GLU A 421 -31.74 -23.67 14.72
CA GLU A 421 -31.27 -24.52 15.80
C GLU A 421 -29.85 -25.10 15.54
N LEU A 422 -29.33 -24.95 14.32
CA LEU A 422 -28.06 -25.50 13.90
C LEU A 422 -26.90 -24.50 14.10
N THR A 423 -25.81 -25.01 14.60
CA THR A 423 -24.53 -24.31 14.64
C THR A 423 -23.45 -25.16 13.96
N HIS A 424 -22.20 -24.66 13.93
CA HIS A 424 -21.05 -25.37 13.35
C HIS A 424 -19.86 -25.30 14.28
N GLY A 425 -18.93 -26.23 14.10
CA GLY A 425 -17.69 -26.32 14.82
C GLY A 425 -17.02 -27.67 14.58
N GLU A 426 -15.70 -27.71 14.67
CA GLU A 426 -14.89 -28.94 14.51
C GLU A 426 -15.28 -29.74 13.25
N GLU A 427 -15.44 -29.05 12.12
CA GLU A 427 -15.83 -29.63 10.81
C GLU A 427 -17.18 -30.35 10.82
N LYS A 428 -18.14 -29.92 11.63
CA LYS A 428 -19.48 -30.48 11.74
C LYS A 428 -20.56 -29.40 11.79
N ILE A 429 -21.74 -29.75 11.29
CA ILE A 429 -22.99 -29.04 11.61
C ILE A 429 -23.72 -29.86 12.65
N PHE A 430 -24.15 -29.25 13.73
CA PHE A 430 -24.81 -29.93 14.84
C PHE A 430 -25.93 -29.09 15.45
N ILE A 431 -26.84 -29.77 16.18
CA ILE A 431 -27.93 -29.10 16.90
C ILE A 431 -27.34 -28.44 18.14
N LEU A 432 -27.52 -27.11 18.31
CA LEU A 432 -26.94 -26.32 19.39
C LEU A 432 -27.27 -26.90 20.80
N GLN A 433 -28.52 -27.35 21.00
CA GLN A 433 -28.98 -27.93 22.27
C GLN A 433 -28.64 -29.42 22.44
N ASN A 434 -28.13 -30.07 21.37
CA ASN A 434 -27.76 -31.49 21.40
C ASN A 434 -26.57 -31.76 20.46
N PRO A 435 -25.33 -31.40 20.83
CA PRO A 435 -24.14 -31.51 19.96
C PRO A 435 -23.80 -32.92 19.48
N HIS A 436 -24.35 -33.98 20.15
CA HIS A 436 -24.17 -35.35 19.70
C HIS A 436 -24.93 -35.66 18.39
N LYS A 437 -25.98 -34.88 18.07
CA LYS A 437 -26.63 -34.93 16.79
C LYS A 437 -25.94 -34.01 15.81
N ALA A 438 -25.03 -34.57 15.03
CA ALA A 438 -24.15 -33.85 14.11
C ALA A 438 -24.03 -34.57 12.78
N VAL A 439 -23.65 -33.84 11.75
CA VAL A 439 -23.21 -34.38 10.44
C VAL A 439 -21.89 -33.70 10.09
N SER A 440 -20.91 -34.46 9.57
CA SER A 440 -19.61 -33.91 9.22
C SER A 440 -19.68 -33.10 7.93
N TYR A 441 -18.73 -32.16 7.75
CA TYR A 441 -18.60 -31.44 6.49
C TYR A 441 -18.32 -32.38 5.32
N GLN A 442 -17.49 -33.40 5.54
CA GLN A 442 -17.15 -34.39 4.52
C GLN A 442 -18.40 -35.16 4.02
N ASP A 443 -19.32 -35.53 4.92
CA ASP A 443 -20.54 -36.27 4.54
C ASP A 443 -21.48 -35.46 3.66
N ILE A 444 -21.47 -34.13 3.75
CA ILE A 444 -22.38 -33.25 3.01
C ILE A 444 -21.68 -32.43 1.91
N ALA A 445 -20.38 -32.44 1.85
CA ALA A 445 -19.57 -31.63 0.93
C ALA A 445 -19.98 -31.81 -0.55
N MET A 446 -20.23 -33.03 -0.98
CA MET A 446 -20.61 -33.40 -2.36
C MET A 446 -22.08 -33.81 -2.49
N GLY A 447 -22.87 -33.64 -1.42
CA GLY A 447 -24.22 -34.16 -1.28
C GLY A 447 -24.27 -35.35 -0.35
N TYR A 448 -25.34 -35.45 0.46
CA TYR A 448 -25.54 -36.50 1.45
C TYR A 448 -26.24 -37.69 0.85
N LEU A 449 -25.72 -38.89 1.10
CA LEU A 449 -26.33 -40.17 0.65
C LEU A 449 -26.96 -40.89 1.84
N TYR A 450 -28.28 -41.15 1.75
CA TYR A 450 -29.01 -41.98 2.70
C TYR A 450 -28.78 -43.48 2.45
N ASP A 451 -28.97 -44.32 3.49
CA ASP A 451 -28.83 -45.77 3.40
C ASP A 451 -29.71 -46.42 2.35
N ASN A 452 -30.82 -45.82 2.04
CA ASN A 452 -31.74 -46.31 1.00
C ASN A 452 -31.34 -45.91 -0.43
N GLY A 453 -30.17 -45.25 -0.63
CA GLY A 453 -29.65 -44.81 -1.92
C GLY A 453 -30.19 -43.45 -2.40
N ASN A 454 -31.11 -42.83 -1.65
CA ASN A 454 -31.53 -41.46 -1.96
C ASN A 454 -30.45 -40.46 -1.57
N SER A 455 -30.36 -39.33 -2.28
CA SER A 455 -29.38 -38.26 -1.98
C SER A 455 -30.08 -36.92 -1.92
N ILE A 456 -29.47 -36.00 -1.11
CA ILE A 456 -29.91 -34.61 -1.00
C ILE A 456 -28.70 -33.66 -1.05
N GLY A 457 -28.96 -32.41 -1.38
CA GLY A 457 -27.93 -31.43 -1.57
C GLY A 457 -27.16 -31.65 -2.88
N GLY A 458 -25.97 -31.13 -2.94
CA GLY A 458 -25.06 -31.21 -4.08
C GLY A 458 -23.71 -30.60 -3.67
N PRO A 459 -22.76 -30.48 -4.59
CA PRO A 459 -21.48 -29.85 -4.24
C PRO A 459 -21.68 -28.49 -3.59
N ILE A 460 -21.13 -28.32 -2.39
CA ILE A 460 -21.21 -27.05 -1.65
C ILE A 460 -20.22 -26.07 -2.26
N ILE A 461 -20.71 -24.97 -2.78
CA ILE A 461 -19.92 -23.90 -3.40
C ILE A 461 -20.36 -22.57 -2.80
N GLY A 462 -19.48 -21.93 -2.05
CA GLY A 462 -19.71 -20.62 -1.47
C GLY A 462 -19.28 -19.51 -2.40
N ARG A 463 -20.12 -18.48 -2.51
CA ARG A 463 -19.85 -17.27 -3.27
C ARG A 463 -19.73 -16.06 -2.35
N GLY A 464 -18.57 -15.38 -2.40
CA GLY A 464 -18.38 -14.12 -1.72
C GLY A 464 -18.04 -13.00 -2.67
N VAL A 465 -18.67 -11.85 -2.48
CA VAL A 465 -18.41 -10.62 -3.23
C VAL A 465 -18.36 -9.46 -2.25
N TYR A 466 -17.40 -8.58 -2.47
CA TYR A 466 -17.32 -7.32 -1.75
C TYR A 466 -17.04 -6.17 -2.71
N ILE A 467 -17.79 -5.11 -2.57
CA ILE A 467 -17.54 -3.80 -3.16
C ILE A 467 -17.53 -2.77 -2.02
N ALA A 468 -16.64 -1.80 -2.13
CA ALA A 468 -16.57 -0.74 -1.14
C ALA A 468 -17.82 0.14 -1.23
N GLU A 469 -18.59 0.19 -0.14
CA GLU A 469 -19.76 1.05 -0.02
C GLU A 469 -19.39 2.39 0.60
N GLY A 470 -20.09 3.46 0.24
CA GLY A 470 -19.91 4.80 0.80
C GLY A 470 -18.73 5.60 0.21
N LEU A 471 -17.90 5.03 -0.66
CA LEU A 471 -16.85 5.78 -1.33
C LEU A 471 -17.43 6.77 -2.34
N THR A 472 -16.80 7.95 -2.42
CA THR A 472 -17.12 8.97 -3.41
C THR A 472 -15.86 9.43 -4.13
N PHE A 473 -16.02 9.96 -5.35
CA PHE A 473 -14.95 10.74 -5.96
C PHE A 473 -14.70 12.01 -5.16
N LEU A 474 -13.48 12.48 -5.21
CA LEU A 474 -13.16 13.80 -4.69
C LEU A 474 -13.74 14.88 -5.61
N ASP A 475 -14.32 15.92 -5.02
CA ASP A 475 -14.74 17.12 -5.74
C ASP A 475 -13.53 17.71 -6.51
N PRO A 476 -13.66 18.01 -7.80
CA PRO A 476 -12.53 18.43 -8.63
C PRO A 476 -11.94 19.79 -8.22
N ASP A 477 -12.74 20.67 -7.62
CA ASP A 477 -12.35 22.05 -7.27
C ASP A 477 -11.88 22.17 -5.82
N LYS A 478 -12.43 21.35 -4.91
CA LYS A 478 -12.19 21.43 -3.47
C LYS A 478 -11.50 20.20 -2.89
N GLY A 479 -11.46 19.07 -3.61
CA GLY A 479 -10.89 17.83 -3.11
C GLY A 479 -11.67 17.18 -1.96
N GLN A 480 -12.93 17.53 -1.77
CA GLN A 480 -13.80 16.96 -0.72
C GLN A 480 -14.45 15.67 -1.19
N GLY A 481 -14.57 14.69 -0.31
CA GLY A 481 -15.17 13.39 -0.58
C GLY A 481 -14.65 12.28 0.32
N LEU A 482 -15.06 11.05 0.04
CA LEU A 482 -14.65 9.84 0.77
C LEU A 482 -13.82 8.93 -0.16
N PRO A 483 -12.50 9.18 -0.31
CA PRO A 483 -11.68 8.51 -1.31
C PRO A 483 -11.25 7.11 -0.92
N ALA A 484 -11.33 6.74 0.36
CA ALA A 484 -10.76 5.51 0.89
C ALA A 484 -11.71 4.77 1.82
N LEU A 485 -11.53 3.45 1.92
CA LEU A 485 -12.30 2.56 2.80
C LEU A 485 -12.02 2.80 4.28
N ASP A 486 -10.77 3.07 4.59
CA ASP A 486 -10.23 3.23 5.92
C ASP A 486 -8.96 4.07 5.86
N TRP A 487 -8.50 4.47 7.03
CA TRP A 487 -7.18 5.09 7.19
C TRP A 487 -6.30 4.13 7.98
N THR A 488 -5.06 3.98 7.55
CA THR A 488 -4.03 3.31 8.33
C THR A 488 -3.02 4.34 8.78
N PHE A 489 -2.75 4.36 10.06
CA PHE A 489 -1.79 5.24 10.69
C PHE A 489 -0.55 4.47 11.12
N GLY A 490 0.57 5.18 11.18
CA GLY A 490 1.82 4.65 11.68
C GLY A 490 2.76 5.76 12.11
N ALA A 491 3.89 5.34 12.66
CA ALA A 491 5.00 6.23 13.00
C ALA A 491 6.32 5.48 12.90
N HIS A 492 7.39 6.22 12.67
CA HIS A 492 8.76 5.74 12.76
C HIS A 492 9.52 6.52 13.82
N GLY A 493 10.39 5.83 14.53
CA GLY A 493 11.39 6.40 15.43
C GLY A 493 12.77 5.84 15.05
N VAL A 494 13.77 6.70 14.98
CA VAL A 494 15.13 6.32 14.57
C VAL A 494 16.15 6.84 15.57
N GLU A 495 17.17 6.04 15.82
CA GLU A 495 18.45 6.46 16.41
C GLU A 495 19.57 6.15 15.42
N LEU A 496 20.41 7.13 15.12
CA LEU A 496 21.55 7.00 14.22
C LEU A 496 22.81 7.63 14.79
N GLU A 497 23.95 7.24 14.23
CA GLU A 497 25.26 7.81 14.51
C GLU A 497 25.88 8.29 13.19
N VAL A 498 26.47 9.48 13.22
CA VAL A 498 27.18 10.08 12.10
C VAL A 498 28.64 10.27 12.48
N ASP A 499 29.53 9.77 11.64
CA ASP A 499 30.94 10.13 11.69
C ASP A 499 31.11 11.50 11.04
N VAL A 500 31.59 12.48 11.81
CA VAL A 500 31.67 13.90 11.36
C VAL A 500 32.78 14.15 10.37
N GLU A 501 33.79 13.28 10.31
CA GLU A 501 34.94 13.43 9.39
C GLU A 501 34.60 12.83 8.02
N THR A 502 33.98 11.65 8.01
CA THR A 502 33.66 10.92 6.77
C THR A 502 32.28 11.22 6.23
N GLY A 503 31.36 11.65 7.09
CA GLY A 503 29.93 11.77 6.77
C GLY A 503 29.20 10.43 6.72
N GLU A 504 29.83 9.34 7.14
CA GLU A 504 29.19 8.02 7.21
C GLU A 504 28.06 8.02 8.24
N VAL A 505 26.92 7.50 7.87
CA VAL A 505 25.73 7.40 8.73
C VAL A 505 25.42 5.94 9.00
N GLN A 506 25.40 5.58 10.28
CA GLN A 506 24.97 4.28 10.74
C GLN A 506 23.61 4.38 11.44
N VAL A 507 22.60 3.70 10.94
CA VAL A 507 21.31 3.57 11.63
C VAL A 507 21.45 2.49 12.71
N LEU A 508 21.44 2.92 13.97
CA LEU A 508 21.62 2.02 15.11
C LEU A 508 20.31 1.28 15.42
N LYS A 509 19.20 2.01 15.38
CA LYS A 509 17.88 1.47 15.67
C LYS A 509 16.81 2.18 14.84
N ILE A 510 15.88 1.41 14.29
CA ILE A 510 14.65 1.92 13.73
C ILE A 510 13.46 1.17 14.34
N SER A 511 12.53 1.91 14.91
CA SER A 511 11.27 1.41 15.45
C SER A 511 10.13 1.89 14.56
N SER A 512 9.20 1.00 14.24
CA SER A 512 8.13 1.27 13.28
C SER A 512 6.81 0.71 13.78
N ALA A 513 5.92 1.59 14.22
CA ALA A 513 4.61 1.24 14.76
C ALA A 513 3.51 1.49 13.75
N PHE A 514 2.62 0.50 13.57
CA PHE A 514 1.48 0.59 12.65
C PHE A 514 0.21 0.09 13.30
N ASP A 515 -0.87 0.86 13.14
CA ASP A 515 -2.21 0.41 13.50
C ASP A 515 -2.75 -0.51 12.39
N VAL A 516 -2.68 -1.80 12.64
CA VAL A 516 -3.08 -2.86 11.70
C VAL A 516 -4.51 -3.37 11.93
N GLY A 517 -5.24 -2.71 12.83
CA GLY A 517 -6.56 -3.20 13.29
C GLY A 517 -6.39 -4.47 14.10
N LYS A 518 -6.69 -5.62 13.51
CA LYS A 518 -6.34 -6.95 14.03
C LYS A 518 -5.34 -7.63 13.11
N ALA A 519 -4.21 -8.03 13.62
CA ALA A 519 -3.22 -8.76 12.84
C ALA A 519 -3.68 -10.21 12.62
N ILE A 520 -4.11 -10.54 11.40
CA ILE A 520 -4.47 -11.92 11.04
C ILE A 520 -3.23 -12.83 11.09
N ASN A 521 -2.09 -12.32 10.62
CA ASN A 521 -0.81 -13.03 10.70
C ASN A 521 0.28 -12.04 11.13
N PRO A 522 0.62 -11.99 12.44
CA PRO A 522 1.62 -11.07 12.97
C PRO A 522 2.99 -11.16 12.27
N LYS A 523 3.49 -12.36 11.98
CA LYS A 523 4.79 -12.56 11.32
C LYS A 523 4.82 -11.98 9.90
N LEU A 524 3.74 -12.12 9.15
CA LEU A 524 3.64 -11.52 7.82
C LEU A 524 3.54 -9.99 7.90
N CYS A 525 2.83 -9.44 8.90
CA CYS A 525 2.82 -8.00 9.15
C CYS A 525 4.22 -7.47 9.48
N GLU A 526 4.95 -8.11 10.39
CA GLU A 526 6.33 -7.77 10.74
C GLU A 526 7.24 -7.83 9.52
N GLY A 527 7.14 -8.89 8.71
CA GLY A 527 7.89 -9.03 7.44
C GLY A 527 7.61 -7.89 6.46
N GLN A 528 6.35 -7.43 6.35
CA GLN A 528 6.00 -6.27 5.51
C GLN A 528 6.58 -4.96 6.09
N ILE A 529 6.60 -4.80 7.41
CA ILE A 529 7.18 -3.62 8.08
C ILE A 529 8.68 -3.57 7.80
N ILE A 530 9.41 -4.63 8.08
CA ILE A 530 10.85 -4.71 7.87
C ILE A 530 11.21 -4.45 6.40
N GLY A 531 10.56 -5.15 5.47
CA GLY A 531 10.82 -4.98 4.03
C GLY A 531 10.49 -3.58 3.50
N GLY A 532 9.47 -2.90 4.04
CA GLY A 532 9.15 -1.54 3.66
C GLY A 532 10.12 -0.51 4.21
N VAL A 533 10.54 -0.69 5.46
CA VAL A 533 11.57 0.15 6.10
C VAL A 533 12.87 0.11 5.30
N LEU A 534 13.32 -1.08 4.88
CA LEU A 534 14.56 -1.21 4.09
C LEU A 534 14.48 -0.51 2.74
N GLN A 535 13.35 -0.58 2.04
CA GLN A 535 13.15 0.23 0.84
C GLN A 535 13.14 1.73 1.12
N GLY A 536 12.58 2.14 2.26
CA GLY A 536 12.62 3.54 2.71
C GLY A 536 14.04 4.02 3.01
N LEU A 537 14.88 3.19 3.61
CA LEU A 537 16.31 3.49 3.86
C LEU A 537 17.07 3.62 2.53
N GLY A 538 16.82 2.74 1.55
CA GLY A 538 17.36 2.89 0.21
C GLY A 538 17.03 4.25 -0.40
N SER A 539 15.76 4.66 -0.33
CA SER A 539 15.31 5.98 -0.81
C SER A 539 15.91 7.15 -0.03
N ALA A 540 16.27 6.96 1.24
CA ALA A 540 16.88 8.01 2.09
C ALA A 540 18.37 8.22 1.81
N PHE A 541 19.13 7.15 1.56
CA PHE A 541 20.58 7.21 1.56
C PHE A 541 21.25 7.01 0.20
N MET A 542 20.71 6.18 -0.69
CA MET A 542 21.50 5.70 -1.82
C MET A 542 20.76 5.63 -3.15
N GLU A 543 19.44 5.47 -3.15
CA GLU A 543 18.68 5.34 -4.37
C GLU A 543 18.34 6.69 -5.00
N GLY A 544 18.43 6.76 -6.32
CA GLY A 544 18.04 7.96 -7.07
C GLY A 544 18.50 7.90 -8.51
N PHE A 545 17.59 8.16 -9.44
CA PHE A 545 17.94 8.31 -10.84
C PHE A 545 18.67 9.63 -11.08
N LYS A 546 19.77 9.54 -11.82
CA LYS A 546 20.57 10.68 -12.28
C LYS A 546 20.37 10.85 -13.77
N PHE A 547 19.93 12.04 -14.17
CA PHE A 547 19.68 12.35 -15.60
C PHE A 547 20.66 13.42 -16.09
N SER A 548 21.05 13.32 -17.38
CA SER A 548 21.74 14.44 -18.06
C SER A 548 20.76 15.60 -18.30
N ALA A 549 21.27 16.72 -18.76
CA ALA A 549 20.44 17.89 -19.14
C ALA A 549 19.41 17.56 -20.25
N GLU A 550 19.74 16.59 -21.11
CA GLU A 550 18.91 16.12 -22.21
C GLU A 550 17.90 15.03 -21.79
N GLY A 551 17.91 14.62 -20.51
CA GLY A 551 17.00 13.60 -19.98
C GLY A 551 17.49 12.15 -20.11
N ARG A 552 18.76 11.91 -20.51
CA ARG A 552 19.34 10.56 -20.55
C ARG A 552 19.64 10.07 -19.13
N LEU A 553 19.22 8.85 -18.80
CA LEU A 553 19.57 8.20 -17.54
C LEU A 553 21.08 7.87 -17.52
N LEU A 554 21.77 8.32 -16.48
CA LEU A 554 23.23 8.20 -16.32
C LEU A 554 23.64 7.00 -15.48
N ASN A 555 22.73 6.44 -14.67
CA ASN A 555 22.99 5.31 -13.78
C ASN A 555 22.00 4.14 -13.99
N PRO A 556 21.98 3.52 -15.20
CA PRO A 556 21.01 2.50 -15.56
C PRO A 556 21.39 1.07 -15.13
N SER A 557 22.29 0.89 -14.18
CA SER A 557 22.71 -0.45 -13.73
C SER A 557 23.08 -0.44 -12.25
N PHE A 558 23.19 -1.62 -11.62
CA PHE A 558 23.65 -1.76 -10.24
C PHE A 558 25.10 -1.32 -9.99
N MET A 559 25.88 -1.02 -11.04
CA MET A 559 27.20 -0.41 -10.87
C MET A 559 27.08 1.00 -10.29
N ASP A 560 26.06 1.76 -10.69
CA ASP A 560 25.91 3.16 -10.34
C ASP A 560 24.62 3.46 -9.56
N TYR A 561 23.56 2.65 -9.73
CA TYR A 561 22.34 2.70 -8.93
C TYR A 561 22.47 1.71 -7.77
N LYS A 562 22.55 2.23 -6.55
CA LYS A 562 22.75 1.40 -5.35
C LYS A 562 21.43 1.16 -4.63
N ILE A 563 21.30 -0.03 -4.09
CA ILE A 563 20.22 -0.45 -3.19
C ILE A 563 20.81 -0.95 -1.89
N PRO A 564 20.07 -0.96 -0.77
CA PRO A 564 20.55 -1.52 0.49
C PRO A 564 20.95 -2.99 0.33
N THR A 565 22.10 -3.33 0.86
CA THR A 565 22.61 -4.70 1.01
C THR A 565 22.38 -5.20 2.43
N ALA A 566 22.72 -6.46 2.71
CA ALA A 566 22.64 -6.99 4.07
C ALA A 566 23.55 -6.24 5.08
N GLN A 567 24.57 -5.52 4.61
CA GLN A 567 25.48 -4.73 5.44
C GLN A 567 24.89 -3.36 5.82
N ASP A 568 23.92 -2.88 5.04
CA ASP A 568 23.26 -1.58 5.24
C ASP A 568 22.03 -1.69 6.16
N ILE A 569 21.70 -2.91 6.61
CA ILE A 569 20.58 -3.14 7.52
C ILE A 569 20.87 -2.52 8.88
N PRO A 570 19.93 -1.75 9.47
CA PRO A 570 20.09 -1.23 10.82
C PRO A 570 20.41 -2.31 11.84
N THR A 571 21.23 -1.99 12.85
CA THR A 571 21.60 -2.94 13.91
C THR A 571 20.37 -3.53 14.59
N VAL A 572 19.33 -2.71 14.79
CA VAL A 572 18.07 -3.11 15.41
C VAL A 572 16.90 -2.56 14.60
N VAL A 573 16.01 -3.46 14.13
CA VAL A 573 14.73 -3.10 13.50
C VAL A 573 13.60 -3.65 14.37
N VAL A 574 12.74 -2.75 14.88
CA VAL A 574 11.66 -3.11 15.81
C VAL A 574 10.30 -2.82 15.17
N PRO A 575 9.62 -3.83 14.60
CA PRO A 575 8.23 -3.69 14.19
C PRO A 575 7.33 -3.72 15.43
N ILE A 576 6.35 -2.80 15.49
CA ILE A 576 5.34 -2.72 16.55
C ILE A 576 3.97 -2.74 15.91
N LEU A 577 3.15 -3.71 16.29
CA LEU A 577 1.77 -3.83 15.85
C LEU A 577 0.85 -3.19 16.91
N ILE A 578 0.12 -2.16 16.50
CA ILE A 578 -0.94 -1.55 17.30
C ILE A 578 -2.26 -2.13 16.80
N GLU A 579 -3.06 -2.67 17.70
CA GLU A 579 -4.33 -3.32 17.35
C GLU A 579 -5.51 -2.49 17.85
N ASN A 580 -6.11 -1.72 16.94
CA ASN A 580 -7.41 -1.06 17.15
C ASN A 580 -8.36 -1.57 16.06
N PRO A 581 -9.19 -2.59 16.34
CA PRO A 581 -9.99 -3.26 15.32
C PRO A 581 -10.86 -2.29 14.53
N GLN A 582 -10.82 -2.44 13.20
CA GLN A 582 -11.64 -1.69 12.27
C GLN A 582 -13.02 -2.35 12.17
N ALA A 583 -14.10 -1.57 12.28
CA ALA A 583 -15.47 -2.11 12.37
C ALA A 583 -15.86 -3.02 11.20
N ASP A 584 -15.42 -2.66 9.98
CA ASP A 584 -15.75 -3.38 8.75
C ASP A 584 -14.68 -4.34 8.25
N GLY A 585 -13.49 -4.33 8.83
CA GLY A 585 -12.42 -5.24 8.43
C GLY A 585 -12.73 -6.70 8.77
N PRO A 586 -12.23 -7.69 8.00
CA PRO A 586 -12.34 -9.08 8.38
C PRO A 586 -11.64 -9.29 9.72
N PHE A 587 -12.39 -9.72 10.74
CA PHE A 587 -11.92 -9.80 12.13
C PHE A 587 -11.31 -8.48 12.68
N GLY A 588 -11.63 -7.34 12.08
CA GLY A 588 -11.10 -6.03 12.45
C GLY A 588 -9.78 -5.65 11.79
N ALA A 589 -9.29 -6.40 10.80
CA ALA A 589 -8.01 -6.17 10.15
C ALA A 589 -8.00 -4.96 9.20
N ARG A 590 -6.80 -4.34 9.09
CA ARG A 590 -6.42 -3.39 8.04
C ARG A 590 -5.25 -3.92 7.23
N GLY A 591 -4.98 -3.29 6.08
CA GLY A 591 -3.78 -3.59 5.30
C GLY A 591 -2.54 -2.85 5.82
N VAL A 592 -1.34 -3.43 5.64
CA VAL A 592 -0.05 -2.86 6.05
C VAL A 592 1.02 -2.88 4.95
N GLY A 593 0.68 -3.33 3.74
CA GLY A 593 1.66 -3.60 2.68
C GLY A 593 2.46 -2.39 2.19
N GLU A 594 1.88 -1.19 2.10
CA GLU A 594 2.53 0.00 1.54
C GLU A 594 3.07 0.97 2.59
N HIS A 595 2.48 1.00 3.77
CA HIS A 595 2.73 1.97 4.84
C HIS A 595 4.18 2.04 5.32
N PRO A 596 4.90 0.90 5.47
CA PRO A 596 6.18 0.88 6.16
C PRO A 596 7.32 1.62 5.46
N MET A 597 7.17 1.98 4.19
CA MET A 597 8.14 2.79 3.46
C MET A 597 7.91 4.31 3.68
N ILE A 598 6.66 4.69 3.99
CA ILE A 598 6.27 6.10 4.14
C ILE A 598 6.99 6.70 5.36
N SER A 599 7.43 7.95 5.27
CA SER A 599 8.13 8.72 6.31
C SER A 599 9.50 8.18 6.76
N VAL A 600 10.02 7.08 6.18
CA VAL A 600 11.38 6.65 6.49
C VAL A 600 12.42 7.70 6.08
N PRO A 601 12.39 8.31 4.88
CA PRO A 601 13.30 9.40 4.55
C PRO A 601 13.17 10.59 5.51
N SER A 602 11.96 10.91 5.93
CA SER A 602 11.71 12.03 6.85
C SER A 602 12.29 11.78 8.24
N VAL A 603 12.08 10.60 8.81
CA VAL A 603 12.58 10.27 10.15
C VAL A 603 14.10 10.23 10.18
N ILE A 604 14.74 9.76 9.10
CA ILE A 604 16.21 9.80 8.95
C ILE A 604 16.70 11.25 8.92
N ALA A 605 16.10 12.11 8.11
CA ALA A 605 16.49 13.52 8.03
C ALA A 605 16.26 14.26 9.35
N ASN A 606 15.20 13.94 10.09
CA ASN A 606 14.92 14.49 11.42
C ASN A 606 16.00 14.05 12.42
N ALA A 607 16.41 12.78 12.39
CA ALA A 607 17.49 12.27 13.25
C ALA A 607 18.87 12.87 12.90
N LEU A 608 19.16 13.05 11.61
CA LEU A 608 20.38 13.72 11.16
C LEU A 608 20.44 15.15 11.70
N TYR A 609 19.32 15.87 11.63
CA TYR A 609 19.25 17.22 12.16
C TYR A 609 19.45 17.26 13.69
N ASP A 610 18.82 16.34 14.44
CA ASP A 610 19.02 16.28 15.90
C ASP A 610 20.48 16.02 16.27
N GLY A 611 21.18 15.18 15.50
CA GLY A 611 22.60 14.90 15.72
C GLY A 611 23.51 16.06 15.33
N SER A 612 23.34 16.62 14.12
CA SER A 612 24.28 17.55 13.50
C SER A 612 23.88 19.03 13.58
N GLY A 613 22.61 19.33 13.73
CA GLY A 613 22.06 20.69 13.64
C GLY A 613 21.97 21.24 12.21
N HIS A 614 22.16 20.36 11.19
CA HIS A 614 22.17 20.73 9.77
C HIS A 614 21.17 19.90 8.95
#